data_6e14283a966e542f8a185d8f29e8976b
#
_entry.id   6e14283a966e542f8a185d8f29e8976b
#
_cell.length_a   1.000
_cell.length_b   1.000
_cell.length_c   1.000
_cell.angle_alpha   90.00
_cell.angle_beta   90.00
_cell.angle_gamma   90.00
#
_symmetry.space_group_name_H-M   'P 1'
#
loop_
_entity.id
_entity.type
_entity.pdbx_description
1 polymer ?
#
loop_
_entity_poly.entity_id
_entity_poly.type
_entity_poly.pdbx_seq_one_letter_code
_entity_poly.pdbx_strand_id
1 'polypeptide(L)'
;DDIKIYLLNLFKAATAEQFCAIYLSKNERILFKEVYTDNDKNGVSVDMIPFSRSFSNVKPYAVVIAHNHPSGNPAPSVRDDTATEKLAMLFSLNNVRLYDHLIVGATDVFSYRMDGRLDKIIRSANLRFAGL
;
A
#
# COMPACT_ATOMS: atom_id res chain seq x y z
N ASP A 1 10.63 -14.02 -2.89
CA ASP A 1 10.51 -12.77 -2.17
C ASP A 1 9.75 -12.99 -0.86
N ASP A 2 10.42 -12.71 0.25
CA ASP A 2 9.89 -12.98 1.60
C ASP A 2 8.62 -12.17 1.90
N ILE A 3 8.54 -10.94 1.39
CA ILE A 3 7.36 -10.09 1.60
C ILE A 3 6.13 -10.70 0.91
N LYS A 4 6.29 -11.18 -0.31
CA LYS A 4 5.18 -11.80 -1.04
C LYS A 4 4.67 -13.06 -0.33
N ILE A 5 5.58 -13.90 0.13
CA ILE A 5 5.22 -15.13 0.89
C ILE A 5 4.50 -14.74 2.19
N TYR A 6 5.03 -13.77 2.91
CA TYR A 6 4.41 -13.27 4.13
C TYR A 6 2.97 -12.80 3.89
N LEU A 7 2.78 -12.00 2.84
CA LEU A 7 1.47 -11.42 2.52
C LEU A 7 0.47 -12.48 2.04
N LEU A 8 0.91 -13.45 1.24
CA LEU A 8 0.05 -14.54 0.81
C LEU A 8 -0.46 -15.33 2.02
N ASN A 9 0.40 -15.58 2.99
CA ASN A 9 0.01 -16.27 4.22
C ASN A 9 -0.90 -15.41 5.10
N LEU A 10 -0.60 -14.12 5.22
CA LEU A 10 -1.38 -13.19 6.03
C LEU A 10 -2.84 -13.11 5.56
N PHE A 11 -3.06 -13.04 4.26
CA PHE A 11 -4.39 -12.85 3.70
C PHE A 11 -5.10 -14.13 3.28
N LYS A 12 -4.46 -15.29 3.50
CA LYS A 12 -4.96 -16.59 3.03
C LYS A 12 -6.41 -16.89 3.44
N ALA A 13 -6.76 -16.55 4.66
CA ALA A 13 -8.10 -16.82 5.20
C ALA A 13 -9.02 -15.60 5.17
N ALA A 14 -8.58 -14.49 4.61
CA ALA A 14 -9.37 -13.26 4.60
C ALA A 14 -10.54 -13.38 3.61
N THR A 15 -11.74 -13.11 4.09
CA THR A 15 -12.96 -13.11 3.27
C THR A 15 -13.39 -11.72 2.84
N ALA A 16 -12.80 -10.69 3.45
CA ALA A 16 -13.05 -9.30 3.13
C ALA A 16 -11.73 -8.62 2.78
N GLU A 17 -11.81 -7.49 2.09
CA GLU A 17 -10.64 -6.69 1.74
C GLU A 17 -10.05 -6.05 3.01
N GLN A 18 -8.74 -6.20 3.17
CA GLN A 18 -7.97 -5.66 4.28
C GLN A 18 -6.72 -4.98 3.75
N PHE A 19 -6.16 -4.07 4.54
CA PHE A 19 -4.90 -3.41 4.22
C PHE A 19 -3.83 -3.76 5.24
N CYS A 20 -2.59 -3.88 4.75
CA CYS A 20 -1.40 -4.03 5.57
C CYS A 20 -0.43 -2.92 5.21
N ALA A 21 0.12 -2.25 6.22
CA ALA A 21 1.19 -1.28 6.04
C ALA A 21 2.47 -1.81 6.67
N ILE A 22 3.55 -1.84 5.90
CA ILE A 22 4.87 -2.29 6.33
C ILE A 22 5.80 -1.08 6.28
N TYR A 23 6.25 -0.64 7.43
CA TYR A 23 7.08 0.55 7.60
C TYR A 23 8.55 0.17 7.58
N LEU A 24 9.32 0.81 6.69
CA LEU A 24 10.71 0.45 6.42
C LEU A 24 11.67 1.56 6.82
N SER A 25 12.84 1.17 7.32
CA SER A 25 13.98 2.08 7.49
C SER A 25 14.65 2.37 6.15
N LYS A 26 15.61 3.29 6.14
CA LYS A 26 16.41 3.61 4.97
C LYS A 26 17.16 2.40 4.43
N ASN A 27 17.52 1.45 5.29
CA ASN A 27 18.19 0.21 4.93
C ASN A 27 17.23 -0.93 4.60
N GLU A 28 15.95 -0.60 4.36
CA GLU A 28 14.90 -1.55 4.00
C GLU A 28 14.62 -2.59 5.09
N ARG A 29 14.87 -2.25 6.35
CA ARG A 29 14.50 -3.09 7.50
C ARG A 29 13.07 -2.76 7.92
N ILE A 30 12.33 -3.79 8.31
CA ILE A 30 10.97 -3.61 8.80
C ILE A 30 11.02 -3.02 10.22
N LEU A 31 10.46 -1.81 10.36
CA LEU A 31 10.33 -1.13 11.64
C LEU A 31 9.03 -1.49 12.34
N PHE A 32 7.96 -1.66 11.57
CA PHE A 32 6.64 -1.86 12.11
C PHE A 32 5.69 -2.39 11.03
N LYS A 33 4.70 -3.18 11.43
CA LYS A 33 3.65 -3.69 10.54
C LYS A 33 2.29 -3.46 11.19
N GLU A 34 1.32 -3.02 10.40
CA GLU A 34 -0.05 -2.86 10.85
C GLU A 34 -1.01 -3.46 9.84
N VAL A 35 -2.03 -4.15 10.34
CA VAL A 35 -3.13 -4.65 9.52
C VAL A 35 -4.38 -3.87 9.88
N TYR A 36 -5.02 -3.30 8.88
CA TYR A 36 -6.25 -2.53 9.06
C TYR A 36 -7.41 -3.36 8.55
N THR A 37 -8.33 -3.65 9.45
CA THR A 37 -9.54 -4.39 9.14
C THR A 37 -10.74 -3.53 9.47
N ASP A 38 -11.80 -3.67 8.68
CA ASP A 38 -13.07 -3.07 8.99
C ASP A 38 -14.07 -4.20 9.20
N ASN A 39 -14.83 -4.14 10.28
CA ASN A 39 -15.90 -5.09 10.55
C ASN A 39 -17.13 -4.82 9.68
N ASP A 40 -17.11 -3.72 8.94
CA ASP A 40 -18.16 -3.38 8.01
C ASP A 40 -17.98 -4.14 6.69
N LYS A 41 -19.11 -4.44 6.03
CA LYS A 41 -19.15 -5.24 4.79
C LYS A 41 -18.41 -4.59 3.62
N ASN A 42 -18.13 -3.29 3.70
CA ASN A 42 -17.50 -2.52 2.63
C ASN A 42 -15.96 -2.57 2.66
N GLY A 43 -15.37 -3.17 3.67
CA GLY A 43 -13.91 -3.24 3.82
C GLY A 43 -13.30 -1.92 4.27
N VAL A 44 -11.97 -1.88 4.30
CA VAL A 44 -11.21 -0.72 4.77
C VAL A 44 -10.94 0.22 3.59
N SER A 45 -11.24 1.51 3.77
CA SER A 45 -10.84 2.54 2.82
C SER A 45 -9.49 3.12 3.20
N VAL A 46 -8.66 3.42 2.20
CA VAL A 46 -7.35 4.06 2.38
C VAL A 46 -7.48 5.37 3.17
N ASP A 47 -8.56 6.10 2.95
CA ASP A 47 -8.82 7.40 3.61
C ASP A 47 -9.01 7.26 5.12
N MET A 48 -9.35 6.08 5.60
CA MET A 48 -9.60 5.81 7.02
C MET A 48 -8.35 5.40 7.80
N ILE A 49 -7.23 5.17 7.13
CA ILE A 49 -6.00 4.71 7.77
C ILE A 49 -5.27 5.91 8.37
N PRO A 50 -4.95 5.88 9.70
CA PRO A 50 -4.32 7.00 10.39
C PRO A 50 -2.81 7.08 10.14
N PHE A 51 -2.40 7.25 8.89
CA PHE A 51 -0.98 7.28 8.51
C PHE A 51 -0.19 8.35 9.24
N SER A 52 -0.77 9.54 9.43
CA SER A 52 -0.07 10.64 10.11
C SER A 52 0.43 10.26 11.49
N ARG A 53 -0.40 9.53 12.25
CA ARG A 53 -0.02 9.04 13.58
C ARG A 53 1.13 8.05 13.48
N SER A 54 1.04 7.09 12.56
CA SER A 54 2.07 6.08 12.37
C SER A 54 3.38 6.71 11.90
N PHE A 55 3.33 7.69 11.01
CA PHE A 55 4.52 8.40 10.57
C PHE A 55 5.21 9.14 11.72
N SER A 56 4.43 9.77 12.59
CA SER A 56 4.95 10.47 13.76
C SER A 56 5.61 9.52 14.75
N ASN A 57 5.00 8.36 14.99
CA ASN A 57 5.49 7.39 15.98
C ASN A 57 6.65 6.55 15.46
N VAL A 58 6.58 6.10 14.23
CA VAL A 58 7.55 5.15 13.64
C VAL A 58 8.69 5.86 12.92
N LYS A 59 8.39 7.01 12.31
CA LYS A 59 9.34 7.79 11.49
C LYS A 59 9.98 6.95 10.39
N PRO A 60 9.18 6.33 9.53
CA PRO A 60 9.71 5.46 8.48
C PRO A 60 10.36 6.27 7.37
N TYR A 61 11.30 5.63 6.65
CA TYR A 61 11.84 6.16 5.41
C TYR A 61 10.89 5.84 4.24
N ALA A 62 10.31 4.65 4.26
CA ALA A 62 9.41 4.18 3.20
C ALA A 62 8.34 3.27 3.79
N VAL A 63 7.26 3.10 3.04
CA VAL A 63 6.16 2.22 3.43
C VAL A 63 5.74 1.38 2.23
N VAL A 64 5.54 0.08 2.47
CA VAL A 64 4.86 -0.82 1.53
C VAL A 64 3.42 -0.94 1.97
N ILE A 65 2.50 -0.67 1.07
CA ILE A 65 1.07 -0.90 1.29
C ILE A 65 0.67 -2.17 0.55
N ALA A 66 -0.08 -3.02 1.20
CA ALA A 66 -0.63 -4.22 0.59
C ALA A 66 -2.11 -4.32 0.91
N HIS A 67 -2.88 -4.83 -0.03
CA HIS A 67 -4.26 -5.22 0.22
C HIS A 67 -4.57 -6.48 -0.58
N ASN A 68 -5.60 -7.20 -0.15
CA ASN A 68 -6.00 -8.44 -0.80
C ASN A 68 -7.24 -8.22 -1.66
N HIS A 69 -7.33 -8.99 -2.74
CA HIS A 69 -8.56 -9.16 -3.49
C HIS A 69 -9.18 -10.52 -3.12
N PRO A 70 -10.30 -10.53 -2.36
CA PRO A 70 -10.93 -11.79 -1.95
C PRO A 70 -11.36 -12.67 -3.12
N SER A 71 -11.55 -12.11 -4.32
CA SER A 71 -11.81 -12.87 -5.54
C SER A 71 -10.67 -13.82 -5.92
N GLY A 72 -9.46 -13.57 -5.44
CA GLY A 72 -8.26 -14.31 -5.77
C GLY A 72 -7.47 -13.77 -6.96
N ASN A 73 -8.03 -12.83 -7.71
CA ASN A 73 -7.35 -12.22 -8.85
C ASN A 73 -6.63 -10.93 -8.41
N PRO A 74 -5.28 -10.88 -8.49
CA PRO A 74 -4.54 -9.71 -8.02
C PRO A 74 -4.50 -8.54 -9.01
N ALA A 75 -5.17 -8.63 -10.15
CA ALA A 75 -5.17 -7.56 -11.14
C ALA A 75 -5.72 -6.25 -10.54
N PRO A 76 -5.04 -5.11 -10.76
CA PRO A 76 -5.47 -3.85 -10.21
C PRO A 76 -6.74 -3.34 -10.89
N SER A 77 -7.62 -2.74 -10.10
CA SER A 77 -8.81 -2.04 -10.58
C SER A 77 -8.51 -0.55 -10.74
N VAL A 78 -9.45 0.18 -11.37
CA VAL A 78 -9.37 1.65 -11.45
C VAL A 78 -9.37 2.26 -10.04
N ARG A 79 -10.13 1.70 -9.12
CA ARG A 79 -10.14 2.14 -7.71
C ARG A 79 -8.78 1.96 -7.05
N ASP A 80 -8.08 0.86 -7.36
CA ASP A 80 -6.74 0.61 -6.85
C ASP A 80 -5.75 1.66 -7.38
N ASP A 81 -5.84 2.00 -8.65
CA ASP A 81 -5.00 3.04 -9.25
C ASP A 81 -5.23 4.39 -8.58
N THR A 82 -6.49 4.75 -8.34
CA THR A 82 -6.87 5.98 -7.64
C THR A 82 -6.35 5.97 -6.20
N ALA A 83 -6.50 4.87 -5.50
CA ALA A 83 -5.99 4.72 -4.13
C ALA A 83 -4.47 4.87 -4.09
N THR A 84 -3.77 4.26 -5.05
CA THR A 84 -2.30 4.36 -5.14
C THR A 84 -1.87 5.81 -5.37
N GLU A 85 -2.58 6.54 -6.22
CA GLU A 85 -2.31 7.96 -6.47
C GLU A 85 -2.48 8.79 -5.19
N LYS A 86 -3.55 8.58 -4.44
CA LYS A 86 -3.79 9.27 -3.17
C LYS A 86 -2.70 8.96 -2.14
N LEU A 87 -2.30 7.69 -2.03
CA LEU A 87 -1.22 7.27 -1.13
C LEU A 87 0.10 7.93 -1.50
N ALA A 88 0.45 7.94 -2.78
CA ALA A 88 1.68 8.56 -3.24
C ALA A 88 1.72 10.05 -2.90
N MET A 89 0.61 10.75 -3.08
CA MET A 89 0.49 12.17 -2.75
C MET A 89 0.60 12.40 -1.24
N LEU A 90 -0.13 11.65 -0.44
CA LEU A 90 -0.11 11.76 1.02
C LEU A 90 1.28 11.50 1.58
N PHE A 91 1.93 10.43 1.13
CA PHE A 91 3.26 10.05 1.60
C PHE A 91 4.29 11.09 1.20
N SER A 92 4.22 11.59 -0.02
CA SER A 92 5.12 12.65 -0.51
C SER A 92 5.02 13.91 0.35
N LEU A 93 3.81 14.31 0.74
CA LEU A 93 3.60 15.47 1.61
C LEU A 93 4.20 15.28 3.00
N ASN A 94 4.41 14.05 3.43
CA ASN A 94 4.99 13.71 4.73
C ASN A 94 6.47 13.31 4.64
N ASN A 95 7.10 13.49 3.49
CA ASN A 95 8.48 13.09 3.23
C ASN A 95 8.71 11.59 3.45
N VAL A 96 7.69 10.78 3.20
CA VAL A 96 7.76 9.32 3.27
C VAL A 96 7.58 8.79 1.85
N ARG A 97 8.37 7.78 1.50
CA ARG A 97 8.27 7.15 0.17
C ARG A 97 7.23 6.05 0.20
N LEU A 98 6.34 6.05 -0.78
CA LEU A 98 5.56 4.86 -1.08
C LEU A 98 6.47 3.92 -1.87
N TYR A 99 7.00 2.89 -1.18
CA TYR A 99 7.95 1.96 -1.78
C TYR A 99 7.28 1.04 -2.80
N ASP A 100 6.11 0.53 -2.46
CA ASP A 100 5.30 -0.29 -3.35
C ASP A 100 3.86 -0.36 -2.87
N HIS A 101 2.97 -0.67 -3.79
CA HIS A 101 1.60 -1.07 -3.49
C HIS A 101 1.43 -2.47 -4.07
N LEU A 102 1.16 -3.43 -3.20
CA LEU A 102 1.02 -4.84 -3.55
C LEU A 102 -0.44 -5.27 -3.44
N ILE A 103 -0.93 -5.93 -4.46
CA ILE A 103 -2.28 -6.52 -4.45
C ILE A 103 -2.13 -8.03 -4.33
N VAL A 104 -2.71 -8.60 -3.29
CA VAL A 104 -2.55 -10.01 -2.96
C VAL A 104 -3.76 -10.79 -3.46
N GLY A 105 -3.52 -11.73 -4.38
CA GLY A 105 -4.51 -12.67 -4.86
C GLY A 105 -4.46 -13.98 -4.09
N ALA A 106 -4.98 -15.03 -4.69
CA ALA A 106 -4.98 -16.37 -4.07
C ALA A 106 -3.59 -17.00 -4.06
N THR A 107 -2.85 -16.88 -5.17
CA THR A 107 -1.53 -17.51 -5.34
C THR A 107 -0.47 -16.54 -5.83
N ASP A 108 -0.86 -15.35 -6.23
CA ASP A 108 -0.01 -14.36 -6.87
C ASP A 108 -0.15 -13.00 -6.21
N VAL A 109 0.89 -12.18 -6.36
CA VAL A 109 0.92 -10.80 -5.87
C VAL A 109 1.28 -9.88 -7.02
N PHE A 110 0.45 -8.85 -7.24
CA PHE A 110 0.74 -7.79 -8.21
C PHE A 110 1.52 -6.67 -7.53
N SER A 111 2.60 -6.21 -8.15
CA SER A 111 3.42 -5.11 -7.65
C SER A 111 3.30 -3.91 -8.58
N TYR A 112 2.85 -2.79 -8.04
CA TYR A 112 2.79 -1.53 -8.79
C TYR A 112 4.19 -1.06 -9.21
N ARG A 113 5.18 -1.29 -8.35
CA ARG A 113 6.58 -0.93 -8.63
C ARG A 113 7.14 -1.74 -9.79
N MET A 114 7.00 -3.07 -9.73
CA MET A 114 7.55 -3.97 -10.75
C MET A 114 6.86 -3.78 -12.10
N ASP A 115 5.58 -3.44 -12.09
CA ASP A 115 4.81 -3.19 -13.31
C ASP A 115 5.18 -1.86 -13.98
N GLY A 116 5.80 -0.95 -13.26
CA GLY A 116 6.10 0.40 -13.73
C GLY A 116 5.01 1.43 -13.47
N ARG A 117 3.85 1.02 -12.97
CA ARG A 117 2.72 1.93 -12.69
C ARG A 117 3.04 2.92 -11.58
N LEU A 118 3.74 2.45 -10.54
CA LEU A 118 4.07 3.31 -9.41
C LEU A 118 4.91 4.51 -9.85
N ASP A 119 5.91 4.27 -10.68
CA ASP A 119 6.78 5.32 -11.19
C ASP A 119 6.00 6.36 -12.00
N LYS A 120 5.06 5.92 -12.83
CA LYS A 120 4.19 6.82 -13.60
C LYS A 120 3.29 7.65 -12.69
N ILE A 121 2.72 7.03 -11.66
CA ILE A 121 1.84 7.70 -10.70
C ILE A 121 2.63 8.76 -9.92
N ILE A 122 3.81 8.43 -9.44
CA ILE A 122 4.65 9.36 -8.68
C ILE A 122 5.06 10.56 -9.54
N ARG A 123 5.44 10.33 -10.78
CA ARG A 123 5.78 11.43 -11.71
C ARG A 123 4.59 12.34 -11.96
N SER A 124 3.42 11.76 -12.21
CA SER A 124 2.17 12.51 -12.39
C SER A 124 1.84 13.37 -11.18
N ALA A 125 1.95 12.81 -9.97
CA ALA A 125 1.68 13.52 -8.72
C ALA A 125 2.66 14.68 -8.52
N ASN A 126 3.94 14.47 -8.80
CA ASN A 126 4.96 15.51 -8.70
C ASN A 126 4.72 16.64 -9.68
N LEU A 127 4.33 16.34 -10.92
CA LEU A 127 3.98 17.35 -11.90
C LEU A 127 2.78 18.19 -11.50
N ARG A 128 1.77 17.57 -10.86
CA ARG A 128 0.62 18.29 -10.32
C ARG A 128 1.02 19.30 -9.26
N PHE A 129 1.95 18.94 -8.37
CA PHE A 129 2.46 19.85 -7.35
C PHE A 129 3.34 20.93 -7.97
N ALA A 130 4.17 20.60 -8.93
CA ALA A 130 5.05 21.55 -9.61
C ALA A 130 4.26 22.60 -10.40
N GLY A 131 3.05 22.28 -10.86
CA GLY A 131 2.20 23.18 -11.61
C GLY A 131 1.42 24.19 -10.77
N LEU A 132 1.52 24.06 -9.46
CA LEU A 132 0.84 24.96 -8.53
C LEU A 132 1.74 26.13 -8.13
#